data_7e78a8116b5aa693de90dfaecf5592e2
#
_entry.id   7e78a8116b5aa693de90dfaecf5592e2
#
_cell.length_a   1.000
_cell.length_b   1.000
_cell.length_c   1.000
_cell.angle_alpha   90.00
_cell.angle_beta   90.00
_cell.angle_gamma   90.00
#
_symmetry.space_group_name_H-M   'P 1'
#
loop_
_entity.id
_entity.type
_entity.pdbx_description
1 polymer ?
#
loop_
_entity_poly.entity_id
_entity_poly.type
_entity_poly.pdbx_seq_one_letter_code
_entity_poly.pdbx_strand_id
1 'polypeptide(L)'
;SEMCIRDRNYGTDTTPEGRLVIKNILLAEDAGLGNNETPIFPIHIFKVKEGVNYNPGDPNYDLFKLAMKVSAKRLFPNFSFIDAPFNLPYYKPGHPETEIAYMGCRTRVMSNVYDPTREITYGRGNLSFTSINLPRLAILANKNIDFFFEQLDRMVDLVTDQLLERFEIQCQKKVLNYPFLMGQGIWLDSDKLNPNDEVREVLKHGTLTCGFIGLAECLKALTGKHHGESEESQRLGLEIVGYIRKKMNEATEKYHLNFSVIATPAEGLSGRFVRIDKEKFGIIPGVTDRDYYTNSFHVPVYYNISAFDKIRIEAPYHNLTNGGHISYIELDGDPTENLDAFESVIRYMKEQGIGYGSINHPVDRDPVCGHTGIIGDVCPKCGRKEGESGKGFERIRRITGY
;
A
#
# COMPACT_ATOMS: atom_id res chain seq x y z
N SER A 1 9.20 7.51 -7.64
CA SER A 1 9.68 7.11 -8.96
C SER A 1 8.77 7.70 -10.05
N GLU A 2 9.27 7.85 -11.26
CA GLU A 2 8.47 8.36 -12.40
C GLU A 2 7.22 7.52 -12.68
N MET A 3 7.21 6.24 -12.33
CA MET A 3 6.06 5.36 -12.47
C MET A 3 4.89 5.78 -11.59
N CYS A 4 5.13 6.24 -10.36
CA CYS A 4 4.07 6.68 -9.44
C CYS A 4 3.36 7.96 -9.90
N ILE A 5 4.00 8.79 -10.72
CA ILE A 5 3.39 10.01 -11.30
C ILE A 5 2.24 9.66 -12.25
N ARG A 6 2.23 8.45 -12.80
CA ARG A 6 1.21 7.98 -13.74
C ARG A 6 0.03 7.31 -13.08
N ASP A 7 0.10 7.03 -11.78
CA ASP A 7 -1.00 6.38 -11.05
C ASP A 7 -2.29 7.21 -11.13
N ARG A 8 -3.41 6.53 -11.15
CA ARG A 8 -4.73 7.15 -11.33
C ARG A 8 -5.66 6.76 -10.20
N ASN A 9 -6.09 7.75 -9.42
CA ASN A 9 -7.17 7.63 -8.46
C ASN A 9 -8.46 8.20 -9.06
N TYR A 10 -9.51 7.41 -9.14
CA TYR A 10 -10.78 7.79 -9.78
C TYR A 10 -11.96 6.98 -9.21
N GLY A 11 -13.18 7.32 -9.59
CA GLY A 11 -14.38 6.57 -9.22
C GLY A 11 -15.51 7.41 -8.63
N THR A 12 -15.22 8.61 -8.12
CA THR A 12 -16.16 9.42 -7.33
C THR A 12 -16.80 10.59 -8.08
N ASP A 13 -16.26 10.99 -9.22
CA ASP A 13 -16.87 12.05 -10.03
C ASP A 13 -18.17 11.56 -10.67
N THR A 14 -19.27 12.21 -10.28
CA THR A 14 -20.64 11.86 -10.74
C THR A 14 -21.15 12.73 -11.89
N THR A 15 -20.33 13.68 -12.36
CA THR A 15 -20.68 14.47 -13.55
C THR A 15 -20.69 13.58 -14.79
N PRO A 16 -21.49 13.91 -15.83
CA PRO A 16 -21.50 13.14 -17.09
C PRO A 16 -20.11 12.96 -17.70
N GLU A 17 -19.28 14.00 -17.66
CA GLU A 17 -17.91 14.02 -18.17
C GLU A 17 -17.01 13.12 -17.34
N GLY A 18 -17.04 13.25 -15.99
CA GLY A 18 -16.28 12.44 -15.07
C GLY A 18 -16.63 10.96 -15.17
N ARG A 19 -17.93 10.63 -15.24
CA ARG A 19 -18.40 9.26 -15.47
C ARG A 19 -17.89 8.69 -16.80
N LEU A 20 -17.90 9.51 -17.86
CA LEU A 20 -17.39 9.09 -19.17
C LEU A 20 -15.88 8.77 -19.09
N VAL A 21 -15.10 9.61 -18.41
CA VAL A 21 -13.66 9.38 -18.21
C VAL A 21 -13.43 8.10 -17.40
N ILE A 22 -14.08 7.92 -16.26
CA ILE A 22 -13.97 6.73 -15.42
C ILE A 22 -14.29 5.46 -16.22
N LYS A 23 -15.41 5.47 -16.94
CA LYS A 23 -15.83 4.33 -17.78
C LYS A 23 -14.78 3.96 -18.82
N ASN A 24 -14.26 4.96 -19.54
CA ASN A 24 -13.28 4.70 -20.60
C ASN A 24 -11.91 4.26 -20.05
N ILE A 25 -11.48 4.74 -18.89
CA ILE A 25 -10.29 4.23 -18.21
C ILE A 25 -10.46 2.74 -17.89
N LEU A 26 -11.61 2.35 -17.32
CA LEU A 26 -11.90 0.95 -17.00
C LEU A 26 -12.01 0.07 -18.25
N LEU A 27 -12.63 0.55 -19.31
CA LEU A 27 -12.73 -0.20 -20.56
C LEU A 27 -11.38 -0.35 -21.26
N ALA A 28 -10.51 0.67 -21.18
CA ALA A 28 -9.16 0.58 -21.72
C ALA A 28 -8.32 -0.45 -20.96
N GLU A 29 -8.44 -0.49 -19.63
CA GLU A 29 -7.80 -1.51 -18.79
C GLU A 29 -8.34 -2.91 -19.13
N ASP A 30 -9.65 -3.07 -19.27
CA ASP A 30 -10.27 -4.34 -19.66
C ASP A 30 -9.80 -4.84 -21.03
N ALA A 31 -9.64 -3.96 -21.99
CA ALA A 31 -9.15 -4.28 -23.33
C ALA A 31 -7.69 -4.78 -23.30
N GLY A 32 -6.89 -4.26 -22.36
CA GLY A 32 -5.45 -4.58 -22.29
C GLY A 32 -4.63 -3.85 -23.35
N LEU A 33 -3.36 -4.24 -23.49
CA LEU A 33 -2.47 -3.73 -24.52
C LEU A 33 -2.69 -4.45 -25.86
N GLY A 34 -1.97 -4.05 -26.90
CA GLY A 34 -2.19 -4.40 -28.29
C GLY A 34 -2.51 -5.86 -28.63
N ASN A 35 -1.91 -6.82 -27.89
CA ASN A 35 -2.19 -8.25 -28.04
C ASN A 35 -2.89 -8.85 -26.82
N ASN A 36 -3.74 -8.07 -26.15
CA ASN A 36 -4.45 -8.47 -24.94
C ASN A 36 -3.56 -8.71 -23.71
N GLU A 37 -2.36 -8.11 -23.66
CA GLU A 37 -1.52 -8.14 -22.48
C GLU A 37 -2.17 -7.33 -21.34
N THR A 38 -2.01 -7.82 -20.10
CA THR A 38 -2.46 -7.08 -18.92
C THR A 38 -1.50 -5.92 -18.64
N PRO A 39 -1.96 -4.66 -18.60
CA PRO A 39 -1.15 -3.53 -18.21
C PRO A 39 -0.71 -3.67 -16.74
N ILE A 40 0.56 -3.38 -16.46
CA ILE A 40 1.08 -3.37 -15.08
C ILE A 40 1.13 -1.94 -14.54
N PHE A 41 1.35 -0.97 -15.40
CA PHE A 41 1.37 0.45 -15.10
C PHE A 41 0.58 1.25 -16.14
N PRO A 42 -0.04 2.38 -15.74
CA PRO A 42 -0.09 2.98 -14.40
C PRO A 42 -0.88 2.13 -13.40
N ILE A 43 -0.64 2.29 -12.11
CA ILE A 43 -1.48 1.68 -11.08
C ILE A 43 -2.84 2.41 -11.07
N HIS A 44 -3.89 1.64 -11.21
CA HIS A 44 -5.27 2.13 -11.16
C HIS A 44 -5.86 1.90 -9.77
N ILE A 45 -6.45 2.94 -9.20
CA ILE A 45 -7.05 2.93 -7.86
C ILE A 45 -8.48 3.46 -7.97
N PHE A 46 -9.45 2.58 -7.73
CA PHE A 46 -10.85 2.94 -7.72
C PHE A 46 -11.26 3.36 -6.30
N LYS A 47 -11.72 4.60 -6.15
CA LYS A 47 -12.19 5.15 -4.87
C LYS A 47 -13.62 4.72 -4.61
N VAL A 48 -13.85 4.10 -3.46
CA VAL A 48 -15.17 3.63 -3.00
C VAL A 48 -15.71 4.56 -1.94
N LYS A 49 -16.95 5.02 -2.12
CA LYS A 49 -17.65 5.89 -1.16
C LYS A 49 -19.13 5.55 -1.14
N GLU A 50 -19.65 5.28 0.05
CA GLU A 50 -21.10 5.11 0.27
C GLU A 50 -21.86 6.38 -0.12
N GLY A 51 -22.99 6.20 -0.78
CA GLY A 51 -23.77 7.32 -1.35
C GLY A 51 -23.26 7.82 -2.70
N VAL A 52 -22.10 7.34 -3.19
CA VAL A 52 -21.53 7.72 -4.50
C VAL A 52 -21.48 6.54 -5.45
N ASN A 53 -20.95 5.39 -5.03
CA ASN A 53 -20.75 4.24 -5.93
C ASN A 53 -20.89 2.87 -5.26
N TYR A 54 -21.18 2.80 -3.95
CA TYR A 54 -21.12 1.55 -3.18
C TYR A 54 -22.45 0.77 -3.15
N ASN A 55 -23.56 1.46 -3.00
CA ASN A 55 -24.88 0.85 -2.88
C ASN A 55 -25.66 0.85 -4.22
N PRO A 56 -26.52 -0.14 -4.44
CA PRO A 56 -27.50 -0.06 -5.54
C PRO A 56 -28.28 1.24 -5.46
N GLY A 57 -28.36 1.97 -6.58
CA GLY A 57 -28.98 3.29 -6.66
C GLY A 57 -28.05 4.48 -6.48
N ASP A 58 -26.81 4.27 -6.04
CA ASP A 58 -25.79 5.32 -6.03
C ASP A 58 -25.44 5.75 -7.47
N PRO A 59 -25.11 7.04 -7.70
CA PRO A 59 -24.86 7.57 -9.05
C PRO A 59 -23.84 6.82 -9.90
N ASN A 60 -22.77 6.31 -9.27
CA ASN A 60 -21.68 5.60 -9.93
C ASN A 60 -21.61 4.11 -9.55
N TYR A 61 -22.73 3.53 -9.09
CA TYR A 61 -22.76 2.11 -8.73
C TYR A 61 -22.43 1.19 -9.90
N ASP A 62 -22.91 1.51 -11.11
CA ASP A 62 -22.59 0.79 -12.34
C ASP A 62 -21.07 0.80 -12.64
N LEU A 63 -20.39 1.90 -12.36
CA LEU A 63 -18.93 2.03 -12.53
C LEU A 63 -18.17 1.20 -11.48
N PHE A 64 -18.68 1.10 -10.25
CA PHE A 64 -18.13 0.21 -9.24
C PHE A 64 -18.24 -1.27 -9.66
N LYS A 65 -19.39 -1.67 -10.19
CA LYS A 65 -19.58 -3.02 -10.76
C LYS A 65 -18.62 -3.29 -11.91
N LEU A 66 -18.42 -2.32 -12.80
CA LEU A 66 -17.45 -2.43 -13.89
C LEU A 66 -16.03 -2.52 -13.36
N ALA A 67 -15.64 -1.72 -12.35
CA ALA A 67 -14.33 -1.76 -11.74
C ALA A 67 -14.01 -3.14 -11.12
N MET A 68 -14.97 -3.76 -10.44
CA MET A 68 -14.83 -5.12 -9.90
C MET A 68 -14.62 -6.15 -11.00
N LYS A 69 -15.41 -6.08 -12.08
CA LYS A 69 -15.27 -6.97 -13.24
C LYS A 69 -13.89 -6.85 -13.90
N VAL A 70 -13.41 -5.63 -14.08
CA VAL A 70 -12.08 -5.36 -14.67
C VAL A 70 -10.97 -5.85 -13.76
N SER A 71 -11.05 -5.59 -12.46
CA SER A 71 -10.06 -6.03 -11.47
C SER A 71 -10.00 -7.57 -11.39
N ALA A 72 -11.13 -8.26 -11.45
CA ALA A 72 -11.18 -9.72 -11.49
C ALA A 72 -10.47 -10.30 -12.72
N LYS A 73 -10.41 -9.58 -13.83
CA LYS A 73 -9.74 -10.02 -15.06
C LYS A 73 -8.27 -9.55 -15.16
N ARG A 74 -7.96 -8.34 -14.67
CA ARG A 74 -6.70 -7.63 -14.99
C ARG A 74 -5.82 -7.32 -13.77
N LEU A 75 -6.18 -7.71 -12.55
CA LEU A 75 -5.52 -7.34 -11.30
C LEU A 75 -5.72 -5.87 -10.86
N PHE A 76 -6.10 -5.00 -11.76
CA PHE A 76 -6.39 -3.60 -11.51
C PHE A 76 -7.82 -3.26 -11.98
N PRO A 77 -8.46 -2.23 -11.38
CA PRO A 77 -7.96 -1.35 -10.32
C PRO A 77 -7.85 -2.03 -8.95
N ASN A 78 -6.99 -1.48 -8.08
CA ASN A 78 -7.07 -1.66 -6.65
C ASN A 78 -8.22 -0.81 -6.10
N PHE A 79 -8.60 -1.02 -4.82
CA PHE A 79 -9.71 -0.29 -4.20
C PHE A 79 -9.24 0.51 -2.99
N SER A 80 -9.58 1.80 -2.95
CA SER A 80 -9.38 2.64 -1.79
C SER A 80 -10.72 3.06 -1.20
N PHE A 81 -10.80 3.13 0.13
CA PHE A 81 -12.06 3.34 0.84
C PHE A 81 -12.05 4.70 1.53
N ILE A 82 -12.81 5.65 0.98
CA ILE A 82 -12.98 6.98 1.57
C ILE A 82 -13.73 6.87 2.92
N ASP A 83 -14.60 5.86 3.04
CA ASP A 83 -15.37 5.60 4.27
C ASP A 83 -14.55 4.95 5.39
N ALA A 84 -13.28 4.61 5.18
CA ALA A 84 -12.44 4.09 6.24
C ALA A 84 -12.41 5.10 7.42
N PRO A 85 -12.47 4.64 8.69
CA PRO A 85 -12.65 5.51 9.86
C PRO A 85 -11.60 6.62 9.97
N PHE A 86 -10.41 6.41 9.46
CA PHE A 86 -9.29 7.37 9.47
C PHE A 86 -9.22 8.24 8.20
N ASN A 87 -10.04 7.98 7.16
CA ASN A 87 -10.15 8.79 5.95
C ASN A 87 -11.40 9.68 5.97
N LEU A 88 -12.51 9.15 6.49
CA LEU A 88 -13.80 9.82 6.50
C LEU A 88 -13.81 11.20 7.22
N PRO A 89 -13.07 11.43 8.32
CA PRO A 89 -13.02 12.73 8.98
C PRO A 89 -12.51 13.87 8.11
N TYR A 90 -11.71 13.58 7.09
CA TYR A 90 -11.17 14.59 6.16
C TYR A 90 -12.10 14.89 4.99
N TYR A 91 -12.99 13.95 4.68
CA TYR A 91 -13.90 14.07 3.53
C TYR A 91 -14.95 15.16 3.73
N LYS A 92 -15.09 16.03 2.74
CA LYS A 92 -16.13 17.07 2.70
C LYS A 92 -16.92 16.95 1.40
N PRO A 93 -18.25 16.73 1.45
CA PRO A 93 -19.09 16.68 0.26
C PRO A 93 -18.92 17.94 -0.60
N GLY A 94 -18.77 17.75 -1.92
CA GLY A 94 -18.55 18.85 -2.87
C GLY A 94 -17.11 19.41 -2.91
N HIS A 95 -16.19 18.82 -2.15
CA HIS A 95 -14.79 19.22 -2.08
C HIS A 95 -13.87 18.04 -2.45
N PRO A 96 -13.69 17.74 -3.76
CA PRO A 96 -12.92 16.58 -4.21
C PRO A 96 -11.46 16.60 -3.76
N GLU A 97 -10.89 17.77 -3.49
CA GLU A 97 -9.55 17.94 -2.93
C GLU A 97 -9.39 17.32 -1.53
N THR A 98 -10.49 17.08 -0.82
CA THR A 98 -10.50 16.45 0.51
C THR A 98 -10.60 14.93 0.47
N GLU A 99 -10.77 14.34 -0.70
CA GLU A 99 -10.77 12.90 -0.86
C GLU A 99 -9.34 12.35 -0.74
N ILE A 100 -9.22 11.24 0.00
CA ILE A 100 -7.93 10.53 0.04
C ILE A 100 -7.53 10.07 -1.36
N ALA A 101 -6.24 10.20 -1.69
CA ALA A 101 -5.63 9.56 -2.83
C ALA A 101 -4.37 8.82 -2.36
N TYR A 102 -4.31 7.53 -2.63
CA TYR A 102 -3.10 6.75 -2.38
C TYR A 102 -2.11 6.92 -3.52
N MET A 103 -0.82 7.00 -3.18
CA MET A 103 0.26 7.20 -4.14
C MET A 103 1.10 5.94 -4.25
N GLY A 104 1.38 5.52 -5.47
CA GLY A 104 2.16 4.32 -5.73
C GLY A 104 1.52 3.08 -5.10
N CYS A 105 2.36 2.29 -4.44
CA CYS A 105 1.92 1.02 -3.87
C CYS A 105 1.00 1.20 -2.66
N ARG A 106 1.23 2.24 -1.81
CA ARG A 106 0.50 2.38 -0.53
C ARG A 106 0.63 3.71 0.19
N THR A 107 1.40 4.67 -0.29
CA THR A 107 1.67 5.92 0.43
C THR A 107 0.40 6.74 0.62
N ARG A 108 0.19 7.20 1.85
CA ARG A 108 -0.92 8.04 2.28
C ARG A 108 -0.39 9.34 2.88
N VAL A 109 -0.87 10.47 2.40
CA VAL A 109 -0.56 11.80 2.93
C VAL A 109 -1.87 12.55 3.10
N MET A 110 -2.23 12.92 4.33
CA MET A 110 -3.51 13.55 4.57
C MET A 110 -3.45 14.66 5.63
N SER A 111 -3.13 14.37 6.88
CA SER A 111 -2.98 15.39 7.93
C SER A 111 -1.85 16.37 7.60
N ASN A 112 -1.96 17.63 8.05
CA ASN A 112 -0.96 18.65 7.82
C ASN A 112 -0.83 19.55 9.05
N VAL A 113 0.11 19.24 9.95
CA VAL A 113 0.32 20.02 11.17
C VAL A 113 0.86 21.43 10.86
N TYR A 114 1.61 21.57 9.77
CA TYR A 114 2.14 22.86 9.31
C TYR A 114 1.04 23.80 8.81
N ASP A 115 0.04 23.25 8.14
CA ASP A 115 -1.14 23.99 7.68
C ASP A 115 -2.44 23.18 7.89
N PRO A 116 -3.05 23.25 9.08
CA PRO A 116 -4.28 22.52 9.38
C PRO A 116 -5.49 22.90 8.53
N THR A 117 -5.42 23.98 7.75
CA THR A 117 -6.49 24.36 6.83
C THR A 117 -6.46 23.58 5.52
N ARG A 118 -5.34 22.95 5.21
CA ARG A 118 -5.11 22.13 4.01
C ARG A 118 -4.63 20.73 4.36
N GLU A 119 -5.47 19.99 5.06
CA GLU A 119 -5.30 18.57 5.34
C GLU A 119 -5.77 17.76 4.14
N ILE A 120 -4.98 17.76 3.08
CA ILE A 120 -5.28 17.18 1.78
C ILE A 120 -4.10 16.36 1.27
N THR A 121 -4.34 15.47 0.30
CA THR A 121 -3.27 14.73 -0.38
C THR A 121 -2.63 15.55 -1.51
N TYR A 122 -3.43 16.38 -2.18
CA TYR A 122 -3.05 17.13 -3.38
C TYR A 122 -1.85 18.07 -3.14
N GLY A 123 -0.91 18.07 -4.10
CA GLY A 123 0.28 18.95 -4.05
C GLY A 123 1.29 18.61 -2.95
N ARG A 124 1.20 17.44 -2.34
CA ARG A 124 2.05 16.97 -1.24
C ARG A 124 2.61 15.58 -1.52
N GLY A 125 3.52 15.12 -0.68
CA GLY A 125 4.10 13.79 -0.78
C GLY A 125 4.95 13.41 0.40
N ASN A 126 5.42 12.17 0.41
CA ASN A 126 6.37 11.69 1.39
C ASN A 126 7.79 12.13 0.98
N LEU A 127 8.49 12.81 1.88
CA LEU A 127 9.86 13.31 1.65
C LEU A 127 10.90 12.22 1.86
N SER A 128 10.69 11.40 2.88
CA SER A 128 11.64 10.34 3.27
C SER A 128 10.96 9.33 4.18
N PHE A 129 11.40 8.08 4.09
CA PHE A 129 11.05 7.06 5.08
C PHE A 129 12.26 6.20 5.44
N THR A 130 12.23 5.66 6.66
CA THR A 130 13.23 4.70 7.17
C THR A 130 12.49 3.55 7.83
N SER A 131 12.91 2.32 7.54
CA SER A 131 12.21 1.11 8.00
C SER A 131 12.98 0.36 9.06
N ILE A 132 12.28 -0.01 10.13
CA ILE A 132 12.80 -0.79 11.24
C ILE A 132 12.76 -2.28 10.90
N ASN A 133 13.84 -2.99 11.17
CA ASN A 133 13.91 -4.46 11.16
C ASN A 133 13.37 -5.00 12.49
N LEU A 134 12.05 -5.23 12.58
CA LEU A 134 11.43 -5.74 13.80
C LEU A 134 11.91 -7.15 14.19
N PRO A 135 12.09 -8.12 13.27
CA PRO A 135 12.61 -9.43 13.62
C PRO A 135 13.96 -9.38 14.35
N ARG A 136 14.86 -8.51 13.90
CA ARG A 136 16.17 -8.36 14.57
C ARG A 136 16.03 -7.94 16.02
N LEU A 137 15.18 -6.97 16.31
CA LEU A 137 14.93 -6.52 17.68
C LEU A 137 14.35 -7.65 18.53
N ALA A 138 13.46 -8.45 17.97
CA ALA A 138 12.86 -9.60 18.64
C ALA A 138 13.88 -10.72 18.93
N ILE A 139 14.77 -11.02 17.98
CA ILE A 139 15.84 -11.99 18.17
C ILE A 139 16.77 -11.55 19.30
N LEU A 140 17.18 -10.29 19.29
CA LEU A 140 18.05 -9.72 20.35
C LEU A 140 17.35 -9.68 21.70
N ALA A 141 16.05 -9.49 21.73
CA ALA A 141 15.27 -9.47 22.97
C ALA A 141 15.12 -10.86 23.60
N ASN A 142 15.31 -11.93 22.84
CA ASN A 142 15.25 -13.31 23.33
C ASN A 142 14.02 -13.57 24.23
N LYS A 143 12.82 -13.25 23.70
CA LYS A 143 11.50 -13.36 24.38
C LYS A 143 11.26 -12.41 25.56
N ASN A 144 12.19 -11.51 25.86
CA ASN A 144 11.97 -10.47 26.86
C ASN A 144 11.22 -9.28 26.22
N ILE A 145 9.94 -9.16 26.50
CA ILE A 145 9.05 -8.14 25.90
C ILE A 145 9.48 -6.73 26.35
N ASP A 146 9.81 -6.53 27.62
CA ASP A 146 10.21 -5.22 28.12
C ASP A 146 11.50 -4.74 27.46
N PHE A 147 12.47 -5.63 27.32
CA PHE A 147 13.72 -5.33 26.61
C PHE A 147 13.48 -5.09 25.11
N PHE A 148 12.54 -5.80 24.49
CA PHE A 148 12.15 -5.53 23.11
C PHE A 148 11.63 -4.10 22.94
N PHE A 149 10.71 -3.64 23.80
CA PHE A 149 10.20 -2.28 23.74
C PHE A 149 11.26 -1.21 24.03
N GLU A 150 12.20 -1.49 24.94
CA GLU A 150 13.35 -0.61 25.18
C GLU A 150 14.21 -0.45 23.90
N GLN A 151 14.49 -1.55 23.20
CA GLN A 151 15.23 -1.50 21.93
C GLN A 151 14.42 -0.83 20.82
N LEU A 152 13.10 -1.06 20.77
CA LEU A 152 12.20 -0.41 19.81
C LEU A 152 12.22 1.10 20.02
N ASP A 153 12.12 1.56 21.27
CA ASP A 153 12.15 2.99 21.61
C ASP A 153 13.43 3.67 21.08
N ARG A 154 14.58 3.09 21.39
CA ARG A 154 15.87 3.58 20.88
C ARG A 154 15.95 3.60 19.36
N MET A 155 15.38 2.59 18.71
CA MET A 155 15.37 2.51 17.24
C MET A 155 14.47 3.55 16.61
N VAL A 156 13.31 3.82 17.20
CA VAL A 156 12.40 4.87 16.73
C VAL A 156 13.02 6.26 16.91
N ASP A 157 13.72 6.51 18.01
CA ASP A 157 14.46 7.75 18.20
C ASP A 157 15.55 7.94 17.13
N LEU A 158 16.33 6.89 16.84
CA LEU A 158 17.33 6.91 15.78
C LEU A 158 16.71 7.17 14.39
N VAL A 159 15.55 6.58 14.10
CA VAL A 159 14.80 6.83 12.86
C VAL A 159 14.35 8.29 12.78
N THR A 160 13.86 8.85 13.89
CA THR A 160 13.43 10.24 13.96
C THR A 160 14.59 11.19 13.66
N ASP A 161 15.75 10.98 14.30
CA ASP A 161 16.96 11.78 14.07
C ASP A 161 17.41 11.71 12.61
N GLN A 162 17.41 10.52 12.03
CA GLN A 162 17.77 10.32 10.62
C GLN A 162 16.79 11.00 9.64
N LEU A 163 15.50 10.98 9.95
CA LEU A 163 14.48 11.67 9.13
C LEU A 163 14.65 13.19 9.20
N LEU A 164 14.96 13.73 10.38
CA LEU A 164 15.25 15.15 10.57
C LEU A 164 16.51 15.58 9.81
N GLU A 165 17.59 14.80 9.89
CA GLU A 165 18.82 15.08 9.14
C GLU A 165 18.55 15.13 7.62
N ARG A 166 17.82 14.15 7.09
CA ARG A 166 17.43 14.15 5.67
C ARG A 166 16.55 15.34 5.30
N PHE A 167 15.63 15.72 6.17
CA PHE A 167 14.79 16.90 5.98
C PHE A 167 15.66 18.16 5.87
N GLU A 168 16.62 18.34 6.77
CA GLU A 168 17.55 19.50 6.73
C GLU A 168 18.37 19.53 5.44
N ILE A 169 18.88 18.38 4.99
CA ILE A 169 19.61 18.29 3.71
C ILE A 169 18.73 18.69 2.52
N GLN A 170 17.46 18.27 2.52
CA GLN A 170 16.51 18.60 1.47
C GLN A 170 16.11 20.09 1.50
N CYS A 171 15.95 20.65 2.69
CA CYS A 171 15.58 22.06 2.88
C CYS A 171 16.59 23.06 2.32
N GLN A 172 17.88 22.68 2.28
CA GLN A 172 18.96 23.51 1.70
C GLN A 172 18.95 23.52 0.17
N LYS A 173 18.13 22.71 -0.47
CA LYS A 173 17.97 22.72 -1.93
C LYS A 173 17.13 23.90 -2.37
N LYS A 174 17.32 24.30 -3.64
CA LYS A 174 16.60 25.40 -4.27
C LYS A 174 15.49 24.87 -5.20
N VAL A 175 14.55 25.74 -5.53
CA VAL A 175 13.47 25.43 -6.49
C VAL A 175 14.05 24.86 -7.79
N LEU A 176 15.13 25.41 -8.31
CA LEU A 176 15.78 24.95 -9.55
C LEU A 176 16.31 23.49 -9.47
N ASN A 177 16.49 22.94 -8.27
CA ASN A 177 16.87 21.52 -8.10
C ASN A 177 15.67 20.56 -8.27
N TYR A 178 14.45 21.11 -8.27
CA TYR A 178 13.20 20.39 -8.45
C TYR A 178 12.35 21.00 -9.57
N PRO A 179 12.84 21.00 -10.83
CA PRO A 179 12.25 21.77 -11.93
C PRO A 179 10.80 21.38 -12.24
N PHE A 180 10.44 20.11 -12.01
CA PHE A 180 9.07 19.63 -12.21
C PHE A 180 8.18 19.95 -11.01
N LEU A 181 8.53 19.48 -9.81
CA LEU A 181 7.66 19.61 -8.63
C LEU A 181 7.52 21.05 -8.14
N MET A 182 8.62 21.78 -8.08
CA MET A 182 8.67 23.13 -7.54
C MET A 182 8.61 24.17 -8.65
N GLY A 183 9.35 23.97 -9.73
CA GLY A 183 9.44 24.94 -10.83
C GLY A 183 8.17 25.11 -11.65
N GLN A 184 7.27 24.11 -11.63
CA GLN A 184 5.96 24.18 -12.28
C GLN A 184 4.79 24.41 -11.29
N GLY A 185 5.09 24.71 -10.02
CA GLY A 185 4.04 24.99 -9.02
C GLY A 185 3.18 23.78 -8.66
N ILE A 186 3.67 22.54 -8.86
CA ILE A 186 2.91 21.31 -8.55
C ILE A 186 2.90 21.04 -7.05
N TRP A 187 4.02 21.29 -6.37
CA TRP A 187 4.10 21.18 -4.93
C TRP A 187 3.41 22.35 -4.25
N LEU A 188 2.68 22.09 -3.19
CA LEU A 188 1.88 23.09 -2.47
C LEU A 188 2.73 24.32 -2.09
N ASP A 189 2.26 25.52 -2.46
CA ASP A 189 2.92 26.83 -2.25
C ASP A 189 4.23 27.05 -3.01
N SER A 190 4.69 26.13 -3.84
CA SER A 190 5.93 26.30 -4.59
C SER A 190 5.85 27.38 -5.68
N ASP A 191 4.65 27.71 -6.13
CA ASP A 191 4.37 28.83 -7.04
C ASP A 191 4.69 30.21 -6.45
N LYS A 192 4.83 30.29 -5.12
CA LYS A 192 5.20 31.52 -4.40
C LYS A 192 6.72 31.75 -4.33
N LEU A 193 7.52 30.77 -4.75
CA LEU A 193 8.96 30.79 -4.66
C LEU A 193 9.63 31.16 -6.00
N ASN A 194 10.80 31.82 -5.91
CA ASN A 194 11.65 32.07 -7.07
C ASN A 194 12.63 30.90 -7.31
N PRO A 195 13.21 30.75 -8.52
CA PRO A 195 14.09 29.62 -8.84
C PRO A 195 15.30 29.43 -7.91
N ASN A 196 15.81 30.51 -7.32
CA ASN A 196 16.97 30.46 -6.41
C ASN A 196 16.62 30.41 -4.92
N ASP A 197 15.33 30.42 -4.57
CA ASP A 197 14.89 30.32 -3.19
C ASP A 197 15.08 28.90 -2.66
N GLU A 198 15.39 28.77 -1.37
CA GLU A 198 15.38 27.49 -0.68
C GLU A 198 13.94 26.97 -0.53
N VAL A 199 13.78 25.64 -0.57
CA VAL A 199 12.45 24.99 -0.51
C VAL A 199 11.98 24.67 0.90
N ARG A 200 12.68 25.12 1.93
CA ARG A 200 12.44 24.81 3.35
C ARG A 200 10.97 24.95 3.76
N GLU A 201 10.37 26.10 3.51
CA GLU A 201 9.01 26.38 4.00
C GLU A 201 7.97 25.49 3.32
N VAL A 202 8.09 25.27 2.04
CA VAL A 202 7.11 24.43 1.29
C VAL A 202 7.31 22.94 1.55
N LEU A 203 8.52 22.48 1.90
CA LEU A 203 8.77 21.08 2.27
C LEU A 203 8.10 20.69 3.58
N LYS A 204 7.76 21.63 4.46
CA LYS A 204 7.00 21.36 5.70
C LYS A 204 5.60 20.77 5.44
N HIS A 205 5.07 20.93 4.24
CA HIS A 205 3.83 20.24 3.83
C HIS A 205 4.02 18.73 3.59
N GLY A 206 5.24 18.28 3.38
CA GLY A 206 5.54 16.87 3.16
C GLY A 206 5.56 16.04 4.44
N THR A 207 5.69 14.72 4.30
CA THR A 207 5.71 13.78 5.42
C THR A 207 7.08 13.13 5.60
N LEU A 208 7.42 12.84 6.86
CA LEU A 208 8.59 12.07 7.29
C LEU A 208 8.09 10.79 7.93
N THR A 209 8.50 9.63 7.44
CA THR A 209 7.76 8.41 7.74
C THR A 209 8.65 7.33 8.32
N CYS A 210 8.24 6.78 9.47
CA CYS A 210 8.80 5.58 10.05
C CYS A 210 8.08 4.35 9.51
N GLY A 211 8.83 3.44 8.89
CA GLY A 211 8.32 2.17 8.40
C GLY A 211 8.78 0.99 9.26
N PHE A 212 8.23 -0.17 9.00
CA PHE A 212 8.64 -1.42 9.64
C PHE A 212 8.46 -2.62 8.71
N ILE A 213 9.23 -3.66 8.96
CA ILE A 213 9.25 -4.91 8.20
C ILE A 213 9.23 -6.07 9.18
N GLY A 214 8.52 -7.14 8.82
CA GLY A 214 8.60 -8.42 9.49
C GLY A 214 7.85 -8.52 10.83
N LEU A 215 6.68 -7.90 10.95
CA LEU A 215 5.88 -8.05 12.17
C LEU A 215 5.58 -9.50 12.50
N ALA A 216 5.25 -10.32 11.48
CA ALA A 216 4.96 -11.74 11.68
C ALA A 216 6.14 -12.49 12.28
N GLU A 217 7.33 -12.34 11.72
CA GLU A 217 8.55 -12.99 12.19
C GLU A 217 9.00 -12.43 13.55
N CYS A 218 8.78 -11.14 13.79
CA CYS A 218 9.00 -10.51 15.10
C CYS A 218 8.16 -11.19 16.18
N LEU A 219 6.86 -11.32 15.95
CA LEU A 219 5.94 -11.98 16.88
C LEU A 219 6.29 -13.46 17.07
N LYS A 220 6.68 -14.14 15.99
CA LYS A 220 7.14 -15.53 16.03
C LYS A 220 8.38 -15.68 16.93
N ALA A 221 9.33 -14.77 16.84
CA ALA A 221 10.52 -14.78 17.69
C ALA A 221 10.20 -14.49 19.17
N LEU A 222 9.24 -13.59 19.44
CA LEU A 222 8.87 -13.21 20.81
C LEU A 222 7.97 -14.24 21.49
N THR A 223 6.96 -14.78 20.78
CA THR A 223 5.89 -15.57 21.38
C THR A 223 5.80 -17.02 20.86
N GLY A 224 6.48 -17.31 19.76
CA GLY A 224 6.36 -18.60 19.05
C GLY A 224 5.25 -18.63 18.00
N LYS A 225 4.39 -17.63 17.93
CA LYS A 225 3.25 -17.53 16.98
C LYS A 225 3.17 -16.14 16.38
N HIS A 226 2.85 -16.04 15.09
CA HIS A 226 2.53 -14.74 14.49
C HIS A 226 1.06 -14.35 14.69
N HIS A 227 0.70 -13.15 14.32
CA HIS A 227 -0.62 -12.55 14.54
C HIS A 227 -1.78 -13.25 13.79
N GLY A 228 -1.49 -14.02 12.75
CA GLY A 228 -2.49 -14.90 12.12
C GLY A 228 -2.77 -16.19 12.88
N GLU A 229 -1.88 -16.59 13.81
CA GLU A 229 -1.96 -17.85 14.54
C GLU A 229 -2.58 -17.71 15.94
N SER A 230 -2.58 -16.52 16.52
CA SER A 230 -3.07 -16.33 17.90
C SER A 230 -3.53 -14.89 18.15
N GLU A 231 -4.59 -14.75 18.95
CA GLU A 231 -5.12 -13.44 19.37
C GLU A 231 -4.18 -12.71 20.31
N GLU A 232 -3.39 -13.42 21.12
CA GLU A 232 -2.37 -12.84 21.98
C GLU A 232 -1.28 -12.18 21.13
N SER A 233 -0.79 -12.84 20.08
CA SER A 233 0.17 -12.28 19.15
C SER A 233 -0.43 -11.13 18.36
N GLN A 234 -1.71 -11.17 17.99
CA GLN A 234 -2.39 -10.05 17.36
C GLN A 234 -2.42 -8.82 18.28
N ARG A 235 -2.74 -8.99 19.58
CA ARG A 235 -2.71 -7.89 20.54
C ARG A 235 -1.32 -7.28 20.68
N LEU A 236 -0.30 -8.12 20.82
CA LEU A 236 1.10 -7.66 20.89
C LEU A 236 1.52 -6.95 19.60
N GLY A 237 1.11 -7.46 18.43
CA GLY A 237 1.38 -6.80 17.14
C GLY A 237 0.77 -5.41 17.05
N LEU A 238 -0.46 -5.25 17.48
CA LEU A 238 -1.15 -3.94 17.56
C LEU A 238 -0.46 -3.00 18.56
N GLU A 239 0.01 -3.52 19.68
CA GLU A 239 0.76 -2.75 20.67
C GLU A 239 2.10 -2.26 20.09
N ILE A 240 2.84 -3.11 19.39
CA ILE A 240 4.13 -2.75 18.75
C ILE A 240 3.92 -1.64 17.73
N VAL A 241 2.99 -1.80 16.80
CA VAL A 241 2.74 -0.80 15.76
C VAL A 241 2.11 0.47 16.36
N GLY A 242 1.23 0.31 17.35
CA GLY A 242 0.66 1.42 18.13
C GLY A 242 1.72 2.24 18.87
N TYR A 243 2.74 1.58 19.40
CA TYR A 243 3.89 2.25 20.04
C TYR A 243 4.65 3.13 19.04
N ILE A 244 4.99 2.57 17.86
CA ILE A 244 5.65 3.34 16.79
C ILE A 244 4.77 4.55 16.39
N ARG A 245 3.45 4.35 16.27
CA ARG A 245 2.51 5.43 15.94
C ARG A 245 2.50 6.53 17.00
N LYS A 246 2.46 6.15 18.28
CA LYS A 246 2.52 7.09 19.40
C LYS A 246 3.78 7.95 19.34
N LYS A 247 4.94 7.34 19.16
CA LYS A 247 6.24 8.04 19.04
C LYS A 247 6.28 9.00 17.85
N MET A 248 5.69 8.63 16.71
CA MET A 248 5.59 9.54 15.55
C MET A 248 4.64 10.71 15.80
N ASN A 249 3.56 10.51 16.53
CA ASN A 249 2.68 11.61 16.96
C ASN A 249 3.42 12.58 17.90
N GLU A 250 4.17 12.06 18.88
CA GLU A 250 5.01 12.88 19.78
C GLU A 250 6.06 13.67 19.00
N ALA A 251 6.71 13.06 17.99
CA ALA A 251 7.64 13.77 17.12
C ALA A 251 6.94 14.88 16.30
N THR A 252 5.72 14.64 15.82
CA THR A 252 4.91 15.66 15.12
C THR A 252 4.65 16.85 15.99
N GLU A 253 4.24 16.65 17.24
CA GLU A 253 4.01 17.73 18.21
C GLU A 253 5.29 18.49 18.55
N LYS A 254 6.38 17.76 18.79
CA LYS A 254 7.67 18.34 19.19
C LYS A 254 8.31 19.18 18.09
N TYR A 255 8.29 18.71 16.84
CA TYR A 255 9.01 19.35 15.74
C TYR A 255 8.12 20.17 14.81
N HIS A 256 6.80 20.13 14.95
CA HIS A 256 5.83 20.74 14.04
C HIS A 256 6.03 20.34 12.57
N LEU A 257 6.37 19.07 12.34
CA LEU A 257 6.52 18.44 11.05
C LEU A 257 5.61 17.21 10.97
N ASN A 258 5.21 16.83 9.77
CA ASN A 258 4.29 15.72 9.55
C ASN A 258 5.00 14.36 9.64
N PHE A 259 5.21 13.84 10.85
CA PHE A 259 5.67 12.48 11.04
C PHE A 259 4.51 11.49 10.90
N SER A 260 4.78 10.33 10.35
CA SER A 260 3.78 9.28 10.14
C SER A 260 4.39 7.88 10.20
N VAL A 261 3.53 6.86 10.19
CA VAL A 261 3.95 5.44 10.14
C VAL A 261 3.50 4.84 8.82
N ILE A 262 4.38 4.16 8.11
CA ILE A 262 4.05 3.43 6.89
C ILE A 262 4.25 1.92 7.07
N ALA A 263 3.31 1.16 6.56
CA ALA A 263 3.51 -0.25 6.30
C ALA A 263 4.45 -0.39 5.10
N THR A 264 5.75 -0.54 5.36
CA THR A 264 6.82 -0.38 4.35
C THR A 264 6.59 -1.23 3.10
N PRO A 265 6.69 -0.65 1.89
CA PRO A 265 6.78 -1.40 0.64
C PRO A 265 8.21 -1.95 0.48
N ALA A 266 8.48 -3.10 1.06
CA ALA A 266 9.85 -3.54 1.36
C ALA A 266 10.50 -4.41 0.29
N GLU A 267 10.05 -4.45 -0.91
CA GLU A 267 10.62 -5.24 -2.02
C GLU A 267 11.98 -5.93 -1.72
N GLY A 268 13.10 -5.45 -2.23
CA GLY A 268 14.43 -6.04 -1.96
C GLY A 268 14.95 -5.90 -0.53
N LEU A 269 14.39 -4.99 0.28
CA LEU A 269 14.86 -4.76 1.64
C LEU A 269 14.49 -5.92 2.59
N SER A 270 13.35 -6.57 2.37
CA SER A 270 12.92 -7.73 3.14
C SER A 270 13.89 -8.91 3.02
N GLY A 271 14.34 -9.19 1.79
CA GLY A 271 15.36 -10.21 1.52
C GLY A 271 16.74 -9.82 2.06
N ARG A 272 17.11 -8.54 1.96
CA ARG A 272 18.38 -8.05 2.52
C ARG A 272 18.43 -8.20 4.02
N PHE A 273 17.37 -7.87 4.73
CA PHE A 273 17.33 -7.97 6.18
C PHE A 273 17.46 -9.41 6.66
N VAL A 274 16.69 -10.34 6.09
CA VAL A 274 16.78 -11.76 6.50
C VAL A 274 18.16 -12.36 6.20
N ARG A 275 18.77 -12.01 5.06
CA ARG A 275 20.13 -12.48 4.73
C ARG A 275 21.15 -12.07 5.78
N ILE A 276 21.17 -10.77 6.16
CA ILE A 276 22.08 -10.27 7.17
C ILE A 276 21.79 -10.91 8.52
N ASP A 277 20.53 -11.15 8.87
CA ASP A 277 20.16 -11.78 10.15
C ASP A 277 20.53 -13.27 10.17
N LYS A 278 20.39 -13.99 9.05
CA LYS A 278 20.91 -15.36 8.91
C LYS A 278 22.42 -15.43 9.13
N GLU A 279 23.17 -14.53 8.53
CA GLU A 279 24.63 -14.47 8.68
C GLU A 279 25.02 -14.21 10.14
N LYS A 280 24.27 -13.37 10.84
CA LYS A 280 24.59 -12.96 12.21
C LYS A 280 24.09 -13.92 13.28
N PHE A 281 22.91 -14.49 13.13
CA PHE A 281 22.21 -15.26 14.16
C PHE A 281 21.95 -16.72 13.78
N GLY A 282 22.29 -17.11 12.55
CA GLY A 282 21.95 -18.42 12.01
C GLY A 282 20.50 -18.56 11.57
N ILE A 283 20.13 -19.81 11.29
CA ILE A 283 18.75 -20.17 10.88
C ILE A 283 17.91 -20.38 12.14
N ILE A 284 16.89 -19.54 12.30
CA ILE A 284 15.90 -19.62 13.37
C ILE A 284 14.57 -20.04 12.73
N PRO A 285 14.02 -21.24 13.06
CA PRO A 285 12.80 -21.74 12.47
C PRO A 285 11.62 -20.78 12.63
N GLY A 286 10.92 -20.50 11.51
CA GLY A 286 9.81 -19.57 11.45
C GLY A 286 10.17 -18.08 11.51
N VAL A 287 11.47 -17.76 11.60
CA VAL A 287 11.97 -16.38 11.67
C VAL A 287 12.94 -16.09 10.51
N THR A 288 14.10 -16.76 10.49
CA THR A 288 15.14 -16.52 9.47
C THR A 288 15.30 -17.67 8.47
N ASP A 289 14.45 -18.65 8.49
CA ASP A 289 14.51 -19.85 7.65
C ASP A 289 14.04 -19.68 6.21
N ARG A 290 13.49 -18.50 5.88
CA ARG A 290 13.06 -18.12 4.51
C ARG A 290 14.03 -17.12 3.89
N ASP A 291 13.79 -16.77 2.62
CA ASP A 291 14.65 -15.83 1.88
C ASP A 291 14.18 -14.38 1.97
N TYR A 292 13.10 -14.12 2.72
CA TYR A 292 12.55 -12.80 2.96
C TYR A 292 11.82 -12.75 4.30
N TYR A 293 11.72 -11.55 4.87
CA TYR A 293 10.76 -11.23 5.92
C TYR A 293 9.44 -10.78 5.31
N THR A 294 8.34 -11.13 5.94
CA THR A 294 7.01 -10.65 5.54
C THR A 294 6.96 -9.12 5.60
N ASN A 295 6.38 -8.50 4.57
CA ASN A 295 6.22 -7.05 4.53
C ASN A 295 5.33 -6.57 5.68
N SER A 296 5.78 -5.51 6.35
CA SER A 296 5.01 -4.74 7.33
C SER A 296 4.18 -5.62 8.29
N PHE A 297 2.86 -5.41 8.32
CA PHE A 297 1.89 -6.12 9.17
C PHE A 297 1.19 -7.30 8.48
N HIS A 298 1.57 -7.66 7.25
CA HIS A 298 0.84 -8.72 6.54
C HIS A 298 0.89 -10.05 7.28
N VAL A 299 -0.21 -10.78 7.22
CA VAL A 299 -0.20 -12.22 7.52
C VAL A 299 0.62 -12.89 6.43
N PRO A 300 1.58 -13.77 6.79
CA PRO A 300 2.44 -14.40 5.81
C PRO A 300 1.68 -15.12 4.71
N VAL A 301 2.09 -14.93 3.46
CA VAL A 301 1.42 -15.53 2.28
C VAL A 301 1.45 -17.06 2.27
N TYR A 302 2.41 -17.67 2.94
CA TYR A 302 2.50 -19.12 3.08
C TYR A 302 1.56 -19.70 4.15
N TYR A 303 0.94 -18.84 4.97
CA TYR A 303 0.03 -19.26 6.00
C TYR A 303 -1.37 -19.46 5.43
N ASN A 304 -1.93 -20.66 5.63
CA ASN A 304 -3.26 -20.99 5.13
C ASN A 304 -4.33 -20.30 6.00
N ILE A 305 -4.96 -19.28 5.44
CA ILE A 305 -5.96 -18.46 6.11
C ILE A 305 -7.05 -18.07 5.10
N SER A 306 -8.30 -17.94 5.57
CA SER A 306 -9.37 -17.44 4.71
C SER A 306 -9.17 -15.95 4.38
N ALA A 307 -9.68 -15.53 3.21
CA ALA A 307 -9.66 -14.12 2.80
C ALA A 307 -10.28 -13.20 3.87
N PHE A 308 -11.41 -13.62 4.44
CA PHE A 308 -12.13 -12.86 5.47
C PHE A 308 -11.36 -12.76 6.79
N ASP A 309 -10.73 -13.85 7.24
CA ASP A 309 -9.89 -13.82 8.45
C ASP A 309 -8.65 -12.94 8.24
N LYS A 310 -8.01 -13.04 7.08
CA LYS A 310 -6.87 -12.17 6.76
C LYS A 310 -7.26 -10.70 6.80
N ILE A 311 -8.38 -10.32 6.19
CA ILE A 311 -8.90 -8.95 6.22
C ILE A 311 -9.14 -8.50 7.66
N ARG A 312 -9.82 -9.33 8.47
CA ARG A 312 -10.13 -9.03 9.87
C ARG A 312 -8.88 -8.81 10.72
N ILE A 313 -7.82 -9.59 10.48
CA ILE A 313 -6.56 -9.48 11.22
C ILE A 313 -5.77 -8.25 10.78
N GLU A 314 -5.71 -7.96 9.48
CA GLU A 314 -4.91 -6.85 8.95
C GLU A 314 -5.59 -5.48 9.09
N ALA A 315 -6.91 -5.41 9.08
CA ALA A 315 -7.68 -4.17 9.10
C ALA A 315 -7.30 -3.20 10.24
N PRO A 316 -7.13 -3.62 11.51
CA PRO A 316 -6.79 -2.71 12.60
C PRO A 316 -5.46 -1.98 12.41
N TYR A 317 -4.52 -2.56 11.68
CA TYR A 317 -3.22 -1.95 11.38
C TYR A 317 -3.33 -0.77 10.42
N HIS A 318 -4.36 -0.72 9.57
CA HIS A 318 -4.57 0.40 8.65
C HIS A 318 -4.74 1.73 9.37
N ASN A 319 -5.48 1.74 10.48
CA ASN A 319 -5.64 2.94 11.31
C ASN A 319 -4.33 3.39 11.97
N LEU A 320 -3.43 2.45 12.29
CA LEU A 320 -2.15 2.76 12.94
C LEU A 320 -1.10 3.25 11.94
N THR A 321 -1.21 2.90 10.67
CA THR A 321 -0.26 3.23 9.61
C THR A 321 -0.76 4.39 8.75
N ASN A 322 -0.81 5.58 9.34
CA ASN A 322 -1.35 6.79 8.71
C ASN A 322 -0.51 7.32 7.53
N GLY A 323 0.74 6.90 7.40
CA GLY A 323 1.64 7.24 6.29
C GLY A 323 1.49 6.32 5.08
N GLY A 324 0.72 5.25 5.21
CA GLY A 324 0.41 4.36 4.11
C GLY A 324 0.30 2.89 4.50
N HIS A 325 -0.55 2.19 3.80
CA HIS A 325 -0.87 0.78 4.00
C HIS A 325 -1.55 0.21 2.76
N ILE A 326 -1.55 -1.09 2.66
CA ILE A 326 -2.37 -1.86 1.72
C ILE A 326 -2.56 -3.27 2.28
N SER A 327 -3.72 -3.88 2.03
CA SER A 327 -3.91 -5.32 2.24
C SER A 327 -4.06 -6.00 0.89
N TYR A 328 -3.35 -7.12 0.72
CA TYR A 328 -3.44 -7.98 -0.44
C TYR A 328 -4.17 -9.26 -0.07
N ILE A 329 -5.20 -9.59 -0.81
CA ILE A 329 -5.94 -10.84 -0.66
C ILE A 329 -5.64 -11.71 -1.86
N GLU A 330 -5.03 -12.86 -1.60
CA GLU A 330 -4.70 -13.84 -2.62
C GLU A 330 -5.90 -14.77 -2.82
N LEU A 331 -6.36 -14.89 -4.07
CA LEU A 331 -7.39 -15.83 -4.48
C LEU A 331 -6.78 -16.90 -5.38
N ASP A 332 -7.09 -18.14 -5.08
CA ASP A 332 -6.81 -19.29 -5.95
C ASP A 332 -7.96 -19.44 -6.94
N GLY A 333 -7.68 -19.54 -8.20
CA GLY A 333 -8.71 -19.70 -9.23
C GLY A 333 -8.99 -18.41 -10.01
N ASP A 334 -9.94 -18.52 -10.96
CA ASP A 334 -10.34 -17.42 -11.84
C ASP A 334 -11.51 -16.62 -11.22
N PRO A 335 -11.27 -15.40 -10.73
CA PRO A 335 -12.32 -14.61 -10.11
C PRO A 335 -13.43 -14.19 -11.08
N THR A 336 -13.18 -14.24 -12.39
CA THR A 336 -14.19 -13.90 -13.42
C THR A 336 -15.34 -14.89 -13.46
N GLU A 337 -15.14 -16.10 -12.96
CA GLU A 337 -16.19 -17.13 -12.88
C GLU A 337 -17.15 -16.91 -11.71
N ASN A 338 -16.78 -16.11 -10.69
CA ASN A 338 -17.64 -15.81 -9.55
C ASN A 338 -17.45 -14.38 -9.06
N LEU A 339 -18.02 -13.42 -9.80
CA LEU A 339 -17.94 -12.00 -9.48
C LEU A 339 -18.65 -11.65 -8.17
N ASP A 340 -19.66 -12.40 -7.75
CA ASP A 340 -20.36 -12.16 -6.48
C ASP A 340 -19.45 -12.48 -5.29
N ALA A 341 -18.66 -13.53 -5.37
CA ALA A 341 -17.64 -13.83 -4.35
C ALA A 341 -16.55 -12.75 -4.31
N PHE A 342 -16.09 -12.28 -5.49
CA PHE A 342 -15.13 -11.18 -5.59
C PHE A 342 -15.68 -9.90 -4.95
N GLU A 343 -16.91 -9.53 -5.25
CA GLU A 343 -17.61 -8.39 -4.65
C GLU A 343 -17.72 -8.53 -3.14
N SER A 344 -18.04 -9.72 -2.63
CA SER A 344 -18.16 -9.98 -1.18
C SER A 344 -16.84 -9.69 -0.45
N VAL A 345 -15.70 -10.02 -1.04
CA VAL A 345 -14.38 -9.72 -0.47
C VAL A 345 -14.14 -8.19 -0.42
N ILE A 346 -14.43 -7.47 -1.50
CA ILE A 346 -14.28 -6.01 -1.55
C ILE A 346 -15.20 -5.33 -0.51
N ARG A 347 -16.47 -5.76 -0.40
CA ARG A 347 -17.41 -5.23 0.60
C ARG A 347 -16.94 -5.49 2.01
N TYR A 348 -16.42 -6.66 2.28
CA TYR A 348 -15.89 -7.01 3.60
C TYR A 348 -14.66 -6.17 3.96
N MET A 349 -13.78 -5.84 3.00
CA MET A 349 -12.70 -4.90 3.22
C MET A 349 -13.22 -3.54 3.75
N LYS A 350 -14.25 -2.98 3.10
CA LYS A 350 -14.88 -1.73 3.55
C LYS A 350 -15.46 -1.87 4.97
N GLU A 351 -16.22 -2.93 5.22
CA GLU A 351 -16.87 -3.17 6.51
C GLU A 351 -15.87 -3.30 7.66
N GLN A 352 -14.71 -3.88 7.41
CA GLN A 352 -13.65 -4.03 8.41
C GLN A 352 -12.76 -2.79 8.59
N GLY A 353 -12.93 -1.76 7.78
CA GLY A 353 -12.16 -0.52 7.89
C GLY A 353 -10.80 -0.55 7.20
N ILE A 354 -10.63 -1.38 6.18
CA ILE A 354 -9.48 -1.33 5.28
C ILE A 354 -9.45 0.04 4.57
N GLY A 355 -8.29 0.68 4.53
CA GLY A 355 -8.12 1.95 3.81
C GLY A 355 -7.80 1.77 2.33
N TYR A 356 -7.02 0.75 2.01
CA TYR A 356 -6.58 0.43 0.66
C TYR A 356 -6.34 -1.06 0.52
N GLY A 357 -6.91 -1.67 -0.49
CA GLY A 357 -6.84 -3.11 -0.70
C GLY A 357 -6.71 -3.49 -2.16
N SER A 358 -6.16 -4.67 -2.38
CA SER A 358 -5.99 -5.28 -3.70
C SER A 358 -6.31 -6.76 -3.62
N ILE A 359 -6.92 -7.29 -4.67
CA ILE A 359 -7.10 -8.72 -4.83
C ILE A 359 -6.11 -9.24 -5.85
N ASN A 360 -5.32 -10.22 -5.45
CA ASN A 360 -4.36 -10.89 -6.30
C ASN A 360 -4.89 -12.24 -6.74
N HIS A 361 -4.73 -12.53 -8.01
CA HIS A 361 -5.03 -13.83 -8.60
C HIS A 361 -4.06 -14.10 -9.75
N PRO A 362 -3.91 -15.35 -10.18
CA PRO A 362 -3.12 -15.66 -11.34
C PRO A 362 -3.70 -15.00 -12.61
N VAL A 363 -2.84 -14.36 -13.41
CA VAL A 363 -3.19 -13.92 -14.75
C VAL A 363 -2.13 -14.46 -15.70
N ASP A 364 -2.53 -15.44 -16.51
CA ASP A 364 -1.67 -16.06 -17.50
C ASP A 364 -2.13 -15.63 -18.90
N ARG A 365 -1.19 -15.63 -19.84
CA ARG A 365 -1.48 -15.36 -21.24
C ARG A 365 -0.74 -16.33 -22.15
N ASP A 366 -1.43 -16.82 -23.14
CA ASP A 366 -0.80 -17.51 -24.26
C ASP A 366 -0.44 -16.48 -25.35
N PRO A 367 0.85 -16.20 -25.59
CA PRO A 367 1.27 -15.21 -26.56
C PRO A 367 1.01 -15.61 -28.01
N VAL A 368 0.59 -16.85 -28.25
CA VAL A 368 0.30 -17.35 -29.62
C VAL A 368 -1.17 -17.12 -29.98
N CYS A 369 -2.10 -17.51 -29.11
CA CYS A 369 -3.53 -17.35 -29.40
C CYS A 369 -4.18 -16.14 -28.72
N GLY A 370 -3.43 -15.42 -27.87
CA GLY A 370 -3.90 -14.23 -27.13
C GLY A 370 -4.89 -14.54 -26.02
N HIS A 371 -5.07 -15.81 -25.62
CA HIS A 371 -5.93 -16.18 -24.49
C HIS A 371 -5.33 -15.66 -23.18
N THR A 372 -6.16 -15.01 -22.35
CA THR A 372 -5.79 -14.54 -21.02
C THR A 372 -6.73 -15.17 -19.99
N GLY A 373 -6.17 -15.60 -18.85
CA GLY A 373 -6.89 -16.28 -17.78
C GLY A 373 -5.95 -17.16 -16.96
N ILE A 374 -6.47 -18.21 -16.36
CA ILE A 374 -5.65 -19.23 -15.70
C ILE A 374 -5.26 -20.28 -16.73
N ILE A 375 -3.97 -20.46 -16.94
CA ILE A 375 -3.42 -21.46 -17.86
C ILE A 375 -2.53 -22.40 -17.04
N GLY A 376 -2.91 -23.69 -17.00
CA GLY A 376 -2.05 -24.74 -16.47
C GLY A 376 -0.93 -25.10 -17.47
N ASP A 377 -0.69 -26.39 -17.70
CA ASP A 377 0.29 -26.87 -18.67
C ASP A 377 -0.21 -26.81 -20.12
N VAL A 378 -1.52 -26.58 -20.29
CA VAL A 378 -2.19 -26.56 -21.60
C VAL A 378 -3.12 -25.35 -21.68
N CYS A 379 -3.03 -24.59 -22.78
CA CYS A 379 -3.92 -23.47 -23.04
C CYS A 379 -5.36 -23.97 -23.26
N PRO A 380 -6.36 -23.51 -22.49
CA PRO A 380 -7.73 -24.01 -22.62
C PRO A 380 -8.40 -23.56 -23.93
N LYS A 381 -7.88 -22.53 -24.62
CA LYS A 381 -8.46 -22.02 -25.85
C LYS A 381 -7.94 -22.76 -27.08
N CYS A 382 -6.63 -22.99 -27.19
CA CYS A 382 -6.02 -23.52 -28.41
C CYS A 382 -5.38 -24.91 -28.22
N GLY A 383 -5.31 -25.44 -27.00
CA GLY A 383 -4.71 -26.74 -26.71
C GLY A 383 -3.18 -26.78 -26.74
N ARG A 384 -2.49 -25.66 -26.94
CA ARG A 384 -1.02 -25.57 -26.94
C ARG A 384 -0.46 -25.89 -25.55
N LYS A 385 0.63 -26.66 -25.53
CA LYS A 385 1.37 -26.97 -24.29
C LYS A 385 2.48 -25.94 -24.05
N GLU A 386 2.92 -25.84 -22.79
CA GLU A 386 4.05 -25.00 -22.40
C GLU A 386 5.29 -25.36 -23.23
N GLY A 387 5.95 -24.36 -23.79
CA GLY A 387 7.17 -24.53 -24.63
C GLY A 387 6.94 -24.96 -26.08
N GLU A 388 5.74 -25.38 -26.49
CA GLU A 388 5.40 -25.58 -27.87
C GLU A 388 5.53 -24.27 -28.67
N SER A 389 5.99 -24.32 -29.91
CA SER A 389 6.26 -23.15 -30.77
C SER A 389 7.40 -22.22 -30.26
N GLY A 390 8.27 -22.67 -29.36
CA GLY A 390 9.39 -21.88 -28.84
C GLY A 390 8.99 -20.68 -27.96
N LYS A 391 7.72 -20.56 -27.60
CA LYS A 391 7.21 -19.50 -26.71
C LYS A 391 6.58 -20.12 -25.46
N GLY A 392 7.06 -19.72 -24.28
CA GLY A 392 6.43 -20.04 -23.01
C GLY A 392 5.09 -19.30 -22.83
N PHE A 393 4.30 -19.70 -21.85
CA PHE A 393 3.18 -18.89 -21.40
C PHE A 393 3.69 -17.70 -20.58
N GLU A 394 3.09 -16.54 -20.77
CA GLU A 394 3.33 -15.37 -19.95
C GLU A 394 2.53 -15.52 -18.66
N ARG A 395 3.22 -15.49 -17.51
CA ARG A 395 2.61 -15.70 -16.20
C ARG A 395 2.81 -14.46 -15.37
N ILE A 396 1.72 -13.71 -15.16
CA ILE A 396 1.74 -12.53 -14.30
C ILE A 396 1.31 -12.96 -12.91
N ARG A 397 2.18 -12.70 -11.94
CA ARG A 397 1.95 -12.90 -10.52
C ARG A 397 2.36 -11.63 -9.81
N ARG A 398 1.46 -11.04 -9.06
CA ARG A 398 1.83 -9.95 -8.17
C ARG A 398 2.57 -10.54 -6.99
N ILE A 399 3.82 -10.18 -6.83
CA ILE A 399 4.62 -10.59 -5.69
C ILE A 399 4.27 -9.65 -4.53
N THR A 400 3.67 -10.22 -3.49
CA THR A 400 3.22 -9.50 -2.31
C THR A 400 3.68 -10.22 -1.06
N GLY A 401 3.97 -9.49 0.00
CA GLY A 401 4.21 -10.07 1.31
C GLY A 401 5.63 -10.55 1.59
N TYR A 402 6.60 -10.20 0.75
CA TYR A 402 8.00 -10.32 1.15
C TYR A 402 8.69 -8.99 1.29
#